data_f90e9b0b691e4635cbfeb45cfed83a54
#
_entry.id   f90e9b0b691e4635cbfeb45cfed83a54
#
_cell.length_a   1.000
_cell.length_b   1.000
_cell.length_c   1.000
_cell.angle_alpha   90.00
_cell.angle_beta   90.00
_cell.angle_gamma   90.00
#
_symmetry.space_group_name_H-M   'P 1'
#
loop_
_entity.id
_entity.type
_entity.pdbx_description
1 polymer ?
#
loop_
_entity_poly.entity_id
_entity_poly.type
_entity_poly.pdbx_seq_one_letter_code
_entity_poly.pdbx_strand_id
1 'polypeptide(L)'
;SWVRLRDRRSGREFRVLSLHLDHISHEARLAQVRAVEEETSQYPAGVPQVLAGDFNSRPSNPVAGVLVGAGWVDAFVEANGEDAEHMSFHRFEGDAYKPKKGTPGRIDYIFLKGTGIRVVSSAFVKDCVGGKYPSDHYFLTADIVIE
;
A
#
# COMPACT_ATOMS: atom_id res chain seq x y z
N SER A 1 -2.05 -12.58 -3.58
CA SER A 1 -1.21 -13.62 -2.93
C SER A 1 -0.89 -13.23 -1.51
N TRP A 2 -0.65 -14.20 -0.62
CA TRP A 2 -0.21 -13.94 0.74
C TRP A 2 0.75 -15.01 1.25
N VAL A 3 1.53 -14.66 2.29
CA VAL A 3 2.47 -15.54 2.96
C VAL A 3 2.43 -15.29 4.47
N ARG A 4 2.55 -16.36 5.25
CA ARG A 4 2.78 -16.28 6.69
C ARG A 4 4.28 -16.40 6.97
N LEU A 5 4.81 -15.48 7.71
CA LEU A 5 6.21 -15.38 8.07
C LEU A 5 6.39 -15.42 9.58
N ARG A 6 7.60 -15.77 10.01
CA ARG A 6 7.99 -15.72 11.42
C ARG A 6 9.30 -14.94 11.54
N ASP A 7 9.29 -13.92 12.36
CA ASP A 7 10.53 -13.23 12.73
C ASP A 7 11.44 -14.17 13.50
N ARG A 8 12.68 -14.29 13.06
CA ARG A 8 13.65 -15.22 13.66
C ARG A 8 14.12 -14.79 15.05
N ARG A 9 14.05 -13.51 15.38
CA ARG A 9 14.52 -12.95 16.66
C ARG A 9 13.46 -13.07 17.73
N SER A 10 12.27 -12.59 17.45
CA SER A 10 11.15 -12.58 18.40
C SER A 10 10.33 -13.88 18.38
N GLY A 11 10.43 -14.67 17.32
CA GLY A 11 9.56 -15.82 17.08
C GLY A 11 8.13 -15.44 16.66
N ARG A 12 7.84 -14.16 16.53
CA ARG A 12 6.49 -13.66 16.22
C ARG A 12 6.08 -13.95 14.78
N GLU A 13 4.86 -14.39 14.63
CA GLU A 13 4.27 -14.63 13.30
C GLU A 13 3.53 -13.38 12.80
N PHE A 14 3.59 -13.16 11.51
CA PHE A 14 2.87 -12.10 10.80
C PHE A 14 2.53 -12.54 9.38
N ARG A 15 1.58 -11.84 8.76
CA ARG A 15 1.20 -12.07 7.36
C ARG A 15 1.64 -10.91 6.48
N VAL A 16 2.04 -11.24 5.26
CA VAL A 16 2.26 -10.26 4.20
C VAL A 16 1.38 -10.63 3.01
N LEU A 17 0.61 -9.68 2.53
CA LEU A 17 -0.26 -9.81 1.38
C LEU A 17 0.23 -8.88 0.26
N SER A 18 0.19 -9.36 -0.97
CA SER A 18 0.48 -8.58 -2.17
C SER A 18 -0.71 -8.64 -3.11
N LEU A 19 -1.10 -7.48 -3.63
CA LEU A 19 -2.20 -7.34 -4.58
C LEU A 19 -1.86 -6.38 -5.73
N HIS A 20 -2.67 -6.47 -6.78
CA HIS A 20 -2.77 -5.50 -7.84
C HIS A 20 -4.24 -5.48 -8.27
N LEU A 21 -4.95 -4.41 -7.95
CA LEU A 21 -6.36 -4.29 -8.25
C LEU A 21 -6.59 -3.91 -9.72
N ASP A 22 -7.81 -4.16 -10.19
CA ASP A 22 -8.21 -3.87 -11.56
C ASP A 22 -7.96 -2.40 -11.93
N HIS A 23 -7.34 -2.17 -13.09
CA HIS A 23 -6.95 -0.82 -13.53
C HIS A 23 -8.08 -0.10 -14.29
N ILE A 24 -9.14 -0.82 -14.72
CA ILE A 24 -10.23 -0.27 -15.54
C ILE A 24 -11.45 0.03 -14.68
N SER A 25 -12.00 -0.99 -14.02
CA SER A 25 -13.30 -0.92 -13.36
C SER A 25 -13.20 -0.52 -11.89
N HIS A 26 -13.82 0.60 -11.53
CA HIS A 26 -13.97 1.01 -10.14
C HIS A 26 -14.77 -0.02 -9.32
N GLU A 27 -15.83 -0.57 -9.90
CA GLU A 27 -16.67 -1.59 -9.24
C GLU A 27 -15.89 -2.86 -8.97
N ALA A 28 -15.06 -3.30 -9.94
CA ALA A 28 -14.17 -4.44 -9.75
C ALA A 28 -13.19 -4.20 -8.59
N ARG A 29 -12.55 -3.01 -8.52
CA ARG A 29 -11.66 -2.65 -7.41
C ARG A 29 -12.37 -2.71 -6.06
N LEU A 30 -13.59 -2.18 -5.97
CA LEU A 30 -14.38 -2.23 -4.74
C LEU A 30 -14.73 -3.67 -4.34
N ALA A 31 -15.10 -4.51 -5.29
CA ALA A 31 -15.36 -5.93 -5.03
C ALA A 31 -14.10 -6.65 -4.56
N GLN A 32 -12.97 -6.42 -5.23
CA GLN A 32 -11.68 -7.01 -4.91
C GLN A 32 -11.18 -6.61 -3.52
N VAL A 33 -11.24 -5.32 -3.15
CA VAL A 33 -10.79 -4.87 -1.83
C VAL A 33 -11.69 -5.39 -0.71
N ARG A 34 -12.99 -5.53 -0.93
CA ARG A 34 -13.92 -6.17 0.03
C ARG A 34 -13.61 -7.63 0.23
N ALA A 35 -13.32 -8.37 -0.85
CA ALA A 35 -12.90 -9.77 -0.75
C ALA A 35 -11.56 -9.92 0.02
N VAL A 36 -10.62 -8.98 -0.16
CA VAL A 36 -9.38 -8.95 0.63
C VAL A 36 -9.69 -8.70 2.10
N GLU A 37 -10.57 -7.74 2.42
CA GLU A 37 -10.94 -7.48 3.82
C GLU A 37 -11.67 -8.67 4.45
N GLU A 38 -12.59 -9.31 3.75
CA GLU A 38 -13.27 -10.51 4.20
C GLU A 38 -12.28 -11.63 4.52
N GLU A 39 -11.32 -11.90 3.63
CA GLU A 39 -10.26 -12.89 3.82
C GLU A 39 -9.37 -12.55 5.03
N THR A 40 -8.97 -11.29 5.16
CA THR A 40 -8.05 -10.86 6.23
C THR A 40 -8.72 -10.76 7.60
N SER A 41 -10.02 -10.50 7.65
CA SER A 41 -10.81 -10.45 8.90
C SER A 41 -10.98 -11.81 9.57
N GLN A 42 -10.77 -12.91 8.83
CA GLN A 42 -10.81 -14.27 9.38
C GLN A 42 -9.61 -14.60 10.27
N TYR A 43 -8.56 -13.77 10.25
CA TYR A 43 -7.39 -13.94 11.08
C TYR A 43 -7.57 -13.32 12.47
N PRO A 44 -6.96 -13.90 13.52
CA PRO A 44 -7.02 -13.32 14.84
C PRO A 44 -6.53 -11.87 14.83
N ALA A 45 -7.27 -10.97 15.48
CA ALA A 45 -6.97 -9.53 15.49
C ALA A 45 -5.57 -9.18 16.03
N GLY A 46 -4.99 -10.07 16.86
CA GLY A 46 -3.63 -9.92 17.37
C GLY A 46 -2.51 -10.29 16.41
N VAL A 47 -2.82 -10.89 15.24
CA VAL A 47 -1.79 -11.26 14.26
C VAL A 47 -1.46 -10.05 13.40
N PRO A 48 -0.19 -9.58 13.39
CA PRO A 48 0.22 -8.49 12.52
C PRO A 48 0.05 -8.86 11.05
N GLN A 49 -0.51 -7.94 10.27
CA GLN A 49 -0.71 -8.10 8.84
C GLN A 49 -0.16 -6.87 8.09
N VAL A 50 0.51 -7.12 7.00
CA VAL A 50 0.99 -6.12 6.03
C VAL A 50 0.32 -6.40 4.71
N LEU A 51 -0.30 -5.41 4.10
CA LEU A 51 -0.91 -5.49 2.77
C LEU A 51 -0.26 -4.44 1.88
N ALA A 52 0.36 -4.85 0.78
CA ALA A 52 1.05 -3.95 -0.12
C ALA A 52 0.68 -4.20 -1.57
N GLY A 53 0.72 -3.16 -2.40
CA GLY A 53 0.53 -3.28 -3.84
C GLY A 53 -0.04 -2.05 -4.51
N ASP A 54 -0.34 -2.21 -5.81
CA ASP A 54 -1.01 -1.22 -6.63
C ASP A 54 -2.54 -1.40 -6.51
N PHE A 55 -3.19 -0.39 -5.97
CA PHE A 55 -4.65 -0.35 -5.81
C PHE A 55 -5.36 0.27 -7.01
N ASN A 56 -4.62 0.83 -7.97
CA ASN A 56 -5.18 1.58 -9.09
C ASN A 56 -6.23 2.62 -8.65
N SER A 57 -6.07 3.17 -7.46
CA SER A 57 -7.05 4.02 -6.80
C SER A 57 -6.39 5.07 -5.92
N ARG A 58 -6.84 6.32 -6.01
CA ARG A 58 -6.35 7.44 -5.19
C ARG A 58 -6.83 7.33 -3.73
N PRO A 59 -6.16 8.03 -2.80
CA PRO A 59 -6.62 8.11 -1.40
C PRO A 59 -8.05 8.66 -1.26
N SER A 60 -8.45 9.61 -2.10
CA SER A 60 -9.82 10.18 -2.11
C SER A 60 -10.89 9.23 -2.64
N ASN A 61 -10.52 8.07 -3.16
CA ASN A 61 -11.45 7.09 -3.70
C ASN A 61 -11.88 6.11 -2.59
N PRO A 62 -13.14 5.65 -2.56
CA PRO A 62 -13.66 4.73 -1.55
C PRO A 62 -12.89 3.41 -1.39
N VAL A 63 -12.11 2.99 -2.39
CA VAL A 63 -11.38 1.70 -2.37
C VAL A 63 -10.43 1.62 -1.16
N ALA A 64 -9.55 2.61 -0.98
CA ALA A 64 -8.66 2.65 0.19
C ALA A 64 -9.46 2.82 1.50
N GLY A 65 -10.55 3.59 1.45
CA GLY A 65 -11.45 3.81 2.59
C GLY A 65 -12.08 2.53 3.16
N VAL A 66 -12.28 1.49 2.35
CA VAL A 66 -12.76 0.18 2.83
C VAL A 66 -11.77 -0.39 3.87
N LEU A 67 -10.48 -0.37 3.59
CA LEU A 67 -9.46 -0.88 4.50
C LEU A 67 -9.30 0.02 5.74
N VAL A 68 -9.24 1.33 5.56
CA VAL A 68 -9.15 2.28 6.68
C VAL A 68 -10.35 2.12 7.61
N GLY A 69 -11.57 2.01 7.07
CA GLY A 69 -12.79 1.75 7.85
C GLY A 69 -12.80 0.41 8.59
N ALA A 70 -12.03 -0.56 8.11
CA ALA A 70 -11.83 -1.86 8.74
C ALA A 70 -10.62 -1.90 9.70
N GLY A 71 -10.02 -0.75 10.01
CA GLY A 71 -8.93 -0.62 10.98
C GLY A 71 -7.52 -0.87 10.42
N TRP A 72 -7.35 -0.84 9.10
CA TRP A 72 -6.01 -0.81 8.51
C TRP A 72 -5.43 0.60 8.57
N VAL A 73 -4.15 0.68 8.86
CA VAL A 73 -3.36 1.92 8.91
C VAL A 73 -2.58 2.05 7.62
N ASP A 74 -2.77 3.16 6.89
CA ASP A 74 -1.95 3.52 5.73
C ASP A 74 -0.58 3.98 6.21
N ALA A 75 0.46 3.22 5.90
CA ALA A 75 1.80 3.48 6.40
C ALA A 75 2.37 4.83 5.93
N PHE A 76 2.02 5.26 4.72
CA PHE A 76 2.48 6.53 4.19
C PHE A 76 1.82 7.71 4.92
N VAL A 77 0.51 7.64 5.13
CA VAL A 77 -0.24 8.67 5.87
C VAL A 77 0.20 8.73 7.33
N GLU A 78 0.38 7.58 7.97
CA GLU A 78 0.85 7.52 9.36
C GLU A 78 2.22 8.16 9.56
N ALA A 79 3.14 7.96 8.61
CA ALA A 79 4.50 8.49 8.70
C ALA A 79 4.62 9.96 8.29
N ASN A 80 3.79 10.45 7.35
CA ASN A 80 3.99 11.74 6.69
C ASN A 80 2.81 12.70 6.83
N GLY A 81 1.69 12.25 7.39
CA GLY A 81 0.43 12.98 7.38
C GLY A 81 -0.36 12.82 6.07
N GLU A 82 -1.55 13.38 6.03
CA GLU A 82 -2.38 13.38 4.83
C GLU A 82 -1.76 14.29 3.76
N ASP A 83 -1.26 13.70 2.69
CA ASP A 83 -0.78 14.41 1.52
C ASP A 83 -1.39 13.79 0.26
N ALA A 84 -2.27 14.55 -0.37
CA ALA A 84 -2.96 14.14 -1.58
C ALA A 84 -2.12 14.26 -2.86
N GLU A 85 -0.95 14.92 -2.82
CA GLU A 85 -0.21 15.34 -4.01
C GLU A 85 0.91 14.38 -4.43
N HIS A 86 1.25 13.39 -3.62
CA HIS A 86 2.26 12.40 -3.99
C HIS A 86 1.77 11.48 -5.10
N MET A 87 2.58 11.37 -6.15
CA MET A 87 2.35 10.43 -7.26
C MET A 87 3.28 9.23 -7.13
N SER A 88 2.73 8.04 -7.29
CA SER A 88 3.51 6.82 -7.41
C SER A 88 3.72 6.40 -8.87
N PHE A 89 2.75 6.63 -9.75
CA PHE A 89 2.84 6.32 -11.18
C PHE A 89 3.42 7.50 -11.99
N HIS A 90 4.47 7.26 -12.79
CA HIS A 90 5.18 8.30 -13.54
C HIS A 90 5.59 7.91 -14.97
N ARG A 91 5.14 6.76 -15.50
CA ARG A 91 5.36 6.31 -16.90
C ARG A 91 6.82 6.27 -17.35
N PHE A 92 7.76 5.98 -16.47
CA PHE A 92 9.22 6.08 -16.68
C PHE A 92 9.75 7.50 -16.93
N GLU A 93 8.91 8.54 -16.76
CA GLU A 93 9.28 9.94 -16.99
C GLU A 93 9.79 10.64 -15.70
N GLY A 94 9.64 10.01 -14.55
CA GLY A 94 10.02 10.57 -13.25
C GLY A 94 9.30 11.91 -12.99
N ASP A 95 10.03 12.87 -12.43
CA ASP A 95 9.48 14.20 -12.10
C ASP A 95 9.09 15.03 -13.34
N ALA A 96 9.48 14.59 -14.56
CA ALA A 96 9.03 15.21 -15.80
C ALA A 96 7.59 14.79 -16.19
N TYR A 97 7.06 13.74 -15.61
CA TYR A 97 5.72 13.27 -15.89
C TYR A 97 4.66 14.32 -15.54
N LYS A 98 3.80 14.59 -16.50
CA LYS A 98 2.68 15.53 -16.36
C LYS A 98 1.36 14.75 -16.39
N PRO A 99 0.77 14.45 -15.23
CA PRO A 99 -0.49 13.72 -15.18
C PRO A 99 -1.60 14.50 -15.88
N LYS A 100 -2.43 13.80 -16.64
CA LYS A 100 -3.66 14.36 -17.17
C LYS A 100 -4.62 14.66 -16.02
N LYS A 101 -5.51 15.65 -16.19
CA LYS A 101 -6.59 15.94 -15.23
C LYS A 101 -7.36 14.64 -14.94
N GLY A 102 -7.49 14.30 -13.66
CA GLY A 102 -8.13 13.05 -13.24
C GLY A 102 -7.21 11.82 -13.18
N THR A 103 -5.94 11.91 -13.62
CA THR A 103 -4.97 10.82 -13.45
C THR A 103 -4.73 10.58 -11.97
N PRO A 104 -4.72 9.31 -11.50
CA PRO A 104 -4.40 8.97 -10.13
C PRO A 104 -3.03 9.52 -9.70
N GLY A 105 -2.98 10.07 -8.48
CA GLY A 105 -1.74 10.42 -7.82
C GLY A 105 -1.08 9.18 -7.22
N ARG A 106 -1.05 9.09 -5.89
CA ARG A 106 -0.62 7.88 -5.20
C ARG A 106 -1.65 6.77 -5.40
N ILE A 107 -1.24 5.66 -5.98
CA ILE A 107 -2.06 4.45 -6.21
C ILE A 107 -1.44 3.19 -5.60
N ASP A 108 -0.20 3.29 -5.14
CA ASP A 108 0.52 2.25 -4.42
C ASP A 108 0.39 2.49 -2.91
N TYR A 109 0.18 1.41 -2.15
CA TYR A 109 -0.07 1.47 -0.72
C TYR A 109 0.66 0.36 0.03
N ILE A 110 1.00 0.67 1.28
CA ILE A 110 1.36 -0.30 2.31
C ILE A 110 0.42 -0.05 3.48
N PHE A 111 -0.41 -1.02 3.80
CA PHE A 111 -1.33 -1.00 4.92
C PHE A 111 -0.89 -1.97 6.01
N LEU A 112 -1.07 -1.58 7.26
CA LEU A 112 -0.78 -2.38 8.45
C LEU A 112 -2.05 -2.62 9.26
N LYS A 113 -2.20 -3.83 9.83
CA LYS A 113 -3.30 -4.19 10.75
C LYS A 113 -2.82 -5.17 11.80
N GLY A 114 -3.41 -5.14 12.99
CA GLY A 114 -3.10 -6.04 14.10
C GLY A 114 -2.39 -5.35 15.26
N THR A 115 -2.14 -6.10 16.33
CA THR A 115 -1.45 -5.57 17.51
C THR A 115 0.06 -5.78 17.44
N GLY A 116 0.82 -4.83 18.02
CA GLY A 116 2.29 -4.92 18.06
C GLY A 116 2.94 -4.75 16.68
N ILE A 117 2.27 -4.04 15.75
CA ILE A 117 2.86 -3.59 14.50
C ILE A 117 2.68 -2.07 14.39
N ARG A 118 3.74 -1.36 14.02
CA ARG A 118 3.70 0.09 13.84
C ARG A 118 4.63 0.55 12.74
N VAL A 119 4.31 1.69 12.15
CA VAL A 119 5.16 2.38 11.18
C VAL A 119 6.26 3.13 11.90
N VAL A 120 7.46 3.10 11.35
CA VAL A 120 8.61 3.94 11.75
C VAL A 120 8.83 5.04 10.73
N SER A 121 8.84 4.68 9.45
CA SER A 121 8.97 5.60 8.34
C SER A 121 8.29 5.05 7.09
N SER A 122 7.96 5.91 6.15
CA SER A 122 7.50 5.52 4.81
C SER A 122 7.90 6.58 3.79
N ALA A 123 8.36 6.14 2.62
CA ALA A 123 8.83 7.05 1.57
C ALA A 123 8.69 6.43 0.17
N PHE A 124 8.66 7.30 -0.84
CA PHE A 124 8.85 6.89 -2.24
C PHE A 124 10.32 6.91 -2.60
N VAL A 125 10.82 5.78 -3.11
CA VAL A 125 12.16 5.67 -3.70
C VAL A 125 12.07 6.10 -5.16
N LYS A 126 12.78 7.18 -5.50
CA LYS A 126 12.78 7.79 -6.83
C LYS A 126 14.09 7.57 -7.59
N ASP A 127 14.87 6.57 -7.19
CA ASP A 127 16.17 6.28 -7.77
C ASP A 127 16.08 5.92 -9.25
N CYS A 128 17.01 6.45 -10.03
CA CYS A 128 17.15 6.13 -11.45
C CYS A 128 18.64 6.10 -11.83
N VAL A 129 18.98 5.41 -12.92
CA VAL A 129 20.32 5.34 -13.47
C VAL A 129 20.34 5.94 -14.87
N GLY A 130 21.06 7.04 -15.03
CA GLY A 130 21.12 7.75 -16.32
C GLY A 130 19.76 8.20 -16.83
N GLY A 131 18.85 8.61 -15.93
CA GLY A 131 17.49 9.02 -16.26
C GLY A 131 16.53 7.86 -16.59
N LYS A 132 16.96 6.62 -16.41
CA LYS A 132 16.13 5.43 -16.62
C LYS A 132 15.65 4.89 -15.29
N TYR A 133 14.35 4.79 -15.15
CA TYR A 133 13.68 4.21 -13.98
C TYR A 133 13.50 2.70 -14.15
N PRO A 134 13.63 1.90 -13.08
CA PRO A 134 13.43 0.45 -13.13
C PRO A 134 11.96 0.04 -13.29
N SER A 135 11.03 0.93 -13.00
CA SER A 135 9.59 0.77 -13.11
C SER A 135 8.96 2.08 -13.58
N ASP A 136 7.75 2.03 -14.09
CA ASP A 136 6.89 3.18 -14.36
C ASP A 136 6.17 3.69 -13.09
N HIS A 137 6.38 3.01 -11.96
CA HIS A 137 6.03 3.45 -10.61
C HIS A 137 7.28 3.74 -9.77
N TYR A 138 7.21 4.72 -8.88
CA TYR A 138 8.14 4.83 -7.76
C TYR A 138 7.83 3.73 -6.74
N PHE A 139 8.88 3.14 -6.16
CA PHE A 139 8.69 2.15 -5.12
C PHE A 139 8.29 2.81 -3.81
N LEU A 140 7.15 2.41 -3.26
CA LEU A 140 6.77 2.78 -1.91
C LEU A 140 7.45 1.83 -0.91
N THR A 141 8.08 2.40 0.10
CA THR A 141 8.72 1.64 1.18
C THR A 141 8.14 2.04 2.53
N ALA A 142 8.22 1.14 3.50
CA ALA A 142 7.93 1.42 4.88
C ALA A 142 8.89 0.63 5.79
N ASP A 143 9.46 1.33 6.78
CA ASP A 143 10.11 0.69 7.92
C ASP A 143 9.05 0.44 8.99
N ILE A 144 8.95 -0.79 9.44
CA ILE A 144 7.96 -1.22 10.43
C ILE A 144 8.61 -1.97 11.59
N VAL A 145 8.01 -1.86 12.75
CA VAL A 145 8.37 -2.68 13.91
C VAL A 145 7.24 -3.66 14.19
N ILE A 146 7.60 -4.91 14.45
CA ILE A 146 6.71 -5.97 14.93
C ILE A 146 7.22 -6.40 16.33
N GLU A 147 6.44 -6.07 17.36
CA GLU A 147 6.75 -6.33 18.79
C GLU A 147 6.09 -7.60 19.30
#